data_0ca8e3cf05bf3f766c093af0322aced0
#
_entry.id   0ca8e3cf05bf3f766c093af0322aced0
#
_cell.length_a   1.000
_cell.length_b   1.000
_cell.length_c   1.000
_cell.angle_alpha   90.00
_cell.angle_beta   90.00
_cell.angle_gamma   90.00
#
_symmetry.space_group_name_H-M   'P 1'
#
loop_
_entity.id
_entity.type
_entity.pdbx_description
1 polymer ?
#
loop_
_entity_poly.entity_id
_entity_poly.type
_entity_poly.pdbx_seq_one_letter_code
_entity_poly.pdbx_strand_id
1 'polypeptide(L)'
;MLPAIRGILPRTQMERSTGGAPRLRISRNAPGNMPDGASKMLALPDQRRCAPFRLRMLMILLCAFFPLIAFGQSDAEFAKANQEYAQGNFKEAIAGYEALVRADEWNANLFYDLGNAYFRTRDFGRAILNYERALALDQHHPEATANLQIARDESRALELQPTRLERYLQFASINQYSIAAAIAFWLGIFGIVALIFARRRSAALMSLSVLCLLVCATAVWAIHTLDNSSKGRALAIVTGNDVQARLATADTANSVLALPAGSEIKILSTRGDWMYAALPNELRGWIQTKNAEQVRL
;
A
#
# COMPACT_ATOMS: atom_id res chain seq x y z
N MET A 1 38.39 0.36 -11.19
CA MET A 1 37.81 1.69 -11.41
C MET A 1 36.29 1.56 -11.28
N LEU A 2 35.75 1.96 -10.12
CA LEU A 2 34.30 1.91 -9.83
C LEU A 2 33.69 3.19 -10.38
N PRO A 3 32.55 3.13 -11.09
CA PRO A 3 31.80 4.35 -11.43
C PRO A 3 31.17 4.94 -10.17
N ALA A 4 31.36 6.23 -10.01
CA ALA A 4 30.81 7.01 -8.90
C ALA A 4 29.27 6.94 -8.90
N ILE A 5 28.70 6.40 -7.83
CA ILE A 5 27.26 6.45 -7.53
C ILE A 5 26.93 7.92 -7.18
N ARG A 6 26.53 8.69 -8.18
CA ARG A 6 25.91 10.01 -8.00
C ARG A 6 24.41 9.80 -7.85
N GLY A 7 23.87 10.27 -6.74
CA GLY A 7 22.45 10.59 -6.66
C GLY A 7 21.64 9.90 -5.56
N ILE A 8 22.07 9.97 -4.30
CA ILE A 8 21.19 9.74 -3.16
C ILE A 8 21.28 10.97 -2.26
N LEU A 9 20.55 12.04 -2.63
CA LEU A 9 20.29 13.16 -1.73
C LEU A 9 18.78 13.26 -1.52
N PRO A 10 18.32 13.34 -0.29
CA PRO A 10 16.91 13.61 0.00
C PRO A 10 16.56 15.03 -0.47
N ARG A 11 15.44 15.17 -1.14
CA ARG A 11 14.88 16.46 -1.57
C ARG A 11 14.31 17.19 -0.36
N THR A 12 15.08 18.08 0.26
CA THR A 12 14.57 19.07 1.19
C THR A 12 13.78 20.11 0.41
N GLN A 13 12.47 20.11 0.56
CA GLN A 13 11.62 21.22 0.15
C GLN A 13 11.80 22.39 1.12
N MET A 14 12.50 23.42 0.70
CA MET A 14 12.59 24.71 1.36
C MET A 14 11.99 25.76 0.43
N GLU A 15 10.72 26.05 0.59
CA GLU A 15 10.14 27.29 0.05
C GLU A 15 9.52 28.11 1.18
N ARG A 16 10.22 29.20 1.53
CA ARG A 16 9.67 30.31 2.29
C ARG A 16 8.92 31.21 1.32
N SER A 17 7.65 31.39 1.52
CA SER A 17 6.89 32.49 0.96
C SER A 17 6.54 33.47 2.06
N THR A 18 7.19 34.64 2.00
CA THR A 18 6.82 35.85 2.74
C THR A 18 5.70 36.54 1.99
N GLY A 19 4.54 36.70 2.61
CA GLY A 19 3.43 37.49 2.05
C GLY A 19 2.66 38.19 3.15
N GLY A 20 2.77 39.51 3.13
CA GLY A 20 2.30 40.46 4.09
C GLY A 20 0.80 40.50 4.33
N ALA A 21 0.46 40.86 5.56
CA ALA A 21 -0.89 41.11 6.03
C ALA A 21 -1.42 42.49 5.56
N PRO A 22 -2.68 42.60 5.16
CA PRO A 22 -3.34 43.87 4.96
C PRO A 22 -3.95 44.39 6.27
N ARG A 23 -3.62 45.63 6.59
CA ARG A 23 -4.17 46.43 7.70
C ARG A 23 -5.64 46.76 7.44
N LEU A 24 -6.52 46.43 8.37
CA LEU A 24 -7.88 46.94 8.44
C LEU A 24 -7.89 48.36 9.01
N ARG A 25 -8.45 49.29 8.23
CA ARG A 25 -8.69 50.67 8.57
C ARG A 25 -10.05 50.79 9.28
N ILE A 26 -10.04 51.19 10.54
CA ILE A 26 -11.21 51.52 11.31
C ILE A 26 -11.64 52.96 10.97
N SER A 27 -12.85 53.12 10.41
CA SER A 27 -13.49 54.42 10.29
C SER A 27 -14.54 54.55 11.39
N ARG A 28 -14.30 55.54 12.28
CA ARG A 28 -15.30 56.05 13.23
C ARG A 28 -16.11 57.12 12.50
N ASN A 29 -17.42 57.03 12.55
CA ASN A 29 -18.31 58.20 12.50
C ASN A 29 -19.48 58.01 13.45
N ALA A 30 -19.71 59.03 14.27
CA ALA A 30 -20.71 59.18 15.31
C ALA A 30 -21.93 59.99 14.77
N PRO A 31 -22.88 60.46 15.58
CA PRO A 31 -24.26 59.98 15.54
C PRO A 31 -25.24 61.05 15.03
N GLY A 32 -26.40 60.64 14.59
CA GLY A 32 -27.44 61.57 14.13
C GLY A 32 -28.84 60.99 14.28
N ASN A 33 -29.57 61.55 15.28
CA ASN A 33 -31.02 61.80 15.38
C ASN A 33 -32.04 60.69 15.02
N MET A 34 -32.80 60.36 16.07
CA MET A 34 -34.19 59.84 15.98
C MET A 34 -35.16 60.91 15.47
N PRO A 35 -36.31 60.47 14.91
CA PRO A 35 -37.58 60.87 15.46
C PRO A 35 -38.54 59.69 15.76
N ASP A 36 -39.36 59.95 16.77
CA ASP A 36 -40.47 59.17 17.28
C ASP A 36 -41.55 58.86 16.23
N GLY A 37 -42.13 57.68 16.33
CA GLY A 37 -43.35 57.39 15.58
C GLY A 37 -43.86 55.97 15.65
N ALA A 38 -44.79 55.73 16.60
CA ALA A 38 -45.89 54.79 16.47
C ALA A 38 -45.67 53.27 16.47
N SER A 39 -46.03 52.71 17.58
CA SER A 39 -46.52 51.35 17.85
C SER A 39 -47.28 50.69 16.69
N LYS A 40 -46.75 49.59 16.20
CA LYS A 40 -47.54 48.48 15.74
C LYS A 40 -46.82 47.18 16.08
N MET A 41 -47.33 46.49 17.10
CA MET A 41 -47.02 45.09 17.37
C MET A 41 -47.32 44.28 16.11
N LEU A 42 -46.27 43.80 15.45
CA LEU A 42 -46.36 42.64 14.57
C LEU A 42 -45.58 41.52 15.26
N ALA A 43 -46.35 40.57 15.77
CA ALA A 43 -45.82 39.33 16.30
C ALA A 43 -45.01 38.61 15.20
N LEU A 44 -43.71 38.51 15.37
CA LEU A 44 -42.84 37.63 14.58
C LEU A 44 -43.16 36.20 14.96
N PRO A 45 -43.46 35.32 14.00
CA PRO A 45 -43.63 33.90 14.31
C PRO A 45 -42.28 33.35 14.77
N ASP A 46 -42.29 32.75 15.95
CA ASP A 46 -41.18 31.97 16.53
C ASP A 46 -40.86 30.78 15.59
N GLN A 47 -40.02 30.97 14.61
CA GLN A 47 -39.49 29.93 13.78
C GLN A 47 -38.23 29.31 14.43
N ARG A 48 -38.37 28.78 15.64
CA ARG A 48 -37.44 27.78 16.12
C ARG A 48 -37.74 26.46 15.38
N ARG A 49 -37.34 26.39 14.12
CA ARG A 49 -37.24 25.10 13.43
C ARG A 49 -36.10 24.32 14.10
N CYS A 50 -36.46 23.60 15.16
CA CYS A 50 -35.59 22.53 15.64
C CYS A 50 -35.31 21.59 14.49
N ALA A 51 -34.07 21.57 14.03
CA ALA A 51 -33.61 20.57 13.05
C ALA A 51 -34.06 19.19 13.57
N PRO A 52 -34.67 18.36 12.70
CA PRO A 52 -35.27 17.10 13.16
C PRO A 52 -34.17 16.28 13.84
N PHE A 53 -34.52 15.69 14.96
CA PHE A 53 -33.63 14.88 15.82
C PHE A 53 -32.79 13.88 15.05
N ARG A 54 -33.31 13.36 13.91
CA ARG A 54 -32.63 12.49 12.97
C ARG A 54 -31.41 13.14 12.28
N LEU A 55 -31.45 14.45 11.98
CA LEU A 55 -30.36 15.17 11.36
C LEU A 55 -29.22 15.43 12.36
N ARG A 56 -29.56 15.71 13.63
CA ARG A 56 -28.57 15.83 14.73
C ARG A 56 -27.89 14.49 15.04
N MET A 57 -28.66 13.40 15.02
CA MET A 57 -28.12 12.06 15.22
C MET A 57 -27.23 11.63 14.05
N LEU A 58 -27.56 12.01 12.81
CA LEU A 58 -26.72 11.77 11.63
C LEU A 58 -25.40 12.54 11.69
N MET A 59 -25.41 13.80 12.12
CA MET A 59 -24.19 14.60 12.33
C MET A 59 -23.32 14.06 13.47
N ILE A 60 -23.90 13.57 14.56
CA ILE A 60 -23.16 12.95 15.66
C ILE A 60 -22.54 11.62 15.21
N LEU A 61 -23.25 10.81 14.42
CA LEU A 61 -22.73 9.59 13.81
C LEU A 61 -21.62 9.88 12.80
N LEU A 62 -21.73 10.95 12.01
CA LEU A 62 -20.68 11.37 11.07
C LEU A 62 -19.43 11.88 11.80
N CYS A 63 -19.58 12.60 12.91
CA CYS A 63 -18.47 13.07 13.74
C CYS A 63 -17.81 11.93 14.55
N ALA A 64 -18.56 10.90 14.96
CA ALA A 64 -18.02 9.73 15.65
C ALA A 64 -17.19 8.81 14.72
N PHE A 65 -17.36 8.95 13.41
CA PHE A 65 -16.59 8.22 12.39
C PHE A 65 -15.33 8.97 11.90
N PHE A 66 -15.06 10.16 12.44
CA PHE A 66 -13.81 10.86 12.15
C PHE A 66 -12.75 10.34 13.13
N PRO A 67 -11.84 9.43 12.74
CA PRO A 67 -10.71 9.09 13.60
C PRO A 67 -9.90 10.38 13.79
N LEU A 68 -9.68 10.76 15.05
CA LEU A 68 -8.65 11.72 15.39
C LEU A 68 -7.32 11.08 14.94
N ILE A 69 -6.89 11.46 13.76
CA ILE A 69 -5.62 11.03 13.21
C ILE A 69 -4.56 11.75 14.04
N ALA A 70 -3.89 11.01 14.90
CA ALA A 70 -2.69 11.45 15.61
C ALA A 70 -1.53 11.51 14.61
N PHE A 71 -1.58 12.47 13.68
CA PHE A 71 -0.47 12.80 12.80
C PHE A 71 0.49 13.71 13.55
N GLY A 72 1.66 13.23 13.93
CA GLY A 72 2.68 14.09 14.50
C GLY A 72 3.89 13.41 15.11
N GLN A 73 3.73 12.22 15.66
CA GLN A 73 4.84 11.54 16.35
C GLN A 73 5.67 10.68 15.40
N SER A 74 5.03 10.00 14.45
CA SER A 74 5.69 9.16 13.45
C SER A 74 6.61 9.96 12.52
N ASP A 75 6.22 11.17 12.12
CA ASP A 75 7.04 12.04 11.27
C ASP A 75 8.36 12.46 11.94
N ALA A 76 8.34 12.72 13.25
CA ALA A 76 9.53 13.09 14.01
C ALA A 76 10.50 11.90 14.16
N GLU A 77 9.98 10.69 14.40
CA GLU A 77 10.77 9.47 14.52
C GLU A 77 11.36 9.08 13.15
N PHE A 78 10.59 9.22 12.07
CA PHE A 78 11.09 9.00 10.72
C PHE A 78 12.21 10.01 10.35
N ALA A 79 12.03 11.30 10.66
CA ALA A 79 13.04 12.31 10.43
C ALA A 79 14.33 12.04 11.21
N LYS A 80 14.21 11.54 12.45
CA LYS A 80 15.37 11.13 13.26
C LYS A 80 16.11 9.95 12.62
N ALA A 81 15.40 8.91 12.19
CA ALA A 81 16.02 7.78 11.51
C ALA A 81 16.74 8.19 10.21
N ASN A 82 16.14 9.13 9.44
CA ASN A 82 16.78 9.72 8.26
C ASN A 82 18.05 10.50 8.62
N GLN A 83 18.05 11.19 9.75
CA GLN A 83 19.24 11.90 10.22
C GLN A 83 20.37 10.92 10.58
N GLU A 84 20.07 9.83 11.30
CA GLU A 84 21.06 8.78 11.60
C GLU A 84 21.62 8.16 10.32
N TYR A 85 20.76 7.88 9.34
CA TYR A 85 21.19 7.39 8.02
C TYR A 85 22.15 8.37 7.32
N ALA A 86 21.82 9.68 7.33
CA ALA A 86 22.64 10.71 6.71
C ALA A 86 24.01 10.87 7.39
N GLN A 87 24.11 10.57 8.70
CA GLN A 87 25.36 10.58 9.49
C GLN A 87 26.19 9.32 9.27
N GLY A 88 25.65 8.30 8.60
CA GLY A 88 26.30 7.02 8.40
C GLY A 88 26.07 6.01 9.53
N ASN A 89 25.24 6.34 10.50
CA ASN A 89 24.84 5.48 11.63
C ASN A 89 23.74 4.51 11.16
N PHE A 90 24.11 3.61 10.22
CA PHE A 90 23.11 2.76 9.55
C PHE A 90 22.40 1.79 10.48
N LYS A 91 23.04 1.31 11.55
CA LYS A 91 22.42 0.39 12.53
C LYS A 91 21.36 1.09 13.36
N GLU A 92 21.62 2.32 13.77
CA GLU A 92 20.71 3.19 14.50
C GLU A 92 19.52 3.60 13.62
N ALA A 93 19.78 3.92 12.35
CA ALA A 93 18.74 4.19 11.37
C ALA A 93 17.83 2.95 11.17
N ILE A 94 18.39 1.74 11.00
CA ILE A 94 17.64 0.49 10.92
C ILE A 94 16.73 0.33 12.14
N ALA A 95 17.27 0.48 13.35
CA ALA A 95 16.50 0.34 14.58
C ALA A 95 15.32 1.35 14.64
N GLY A 96 15.54 2.59 14.19
CA GLY A 96 14.51 3.61 14.09
C GLY A 96 13.41 3.26 13.09
N TYR A 97 13.78 2.87 11.86
CA TYR A 97 12.82 2.47 10.84
C TYR A 97 12.04 1.20 11.24
N GLU A 98 12.71 0.19 11.82
CA GLU A 98 12.03 -1.00 12.31
C GLU A 98 11.06 -0.72 13.45
N ALA A 99 11.34 0.29 14.31
CA ALA A 99 10.40 0.72 15.33
C ALA A 99 9.11 1.26 14.72
N LEU A 100 9.20 2.05 13.63
CA LEU A 100 8.05 2.53 12.87
C LEU A 100 7.28 1.39 12.20
N VAL A 101 7.98 0.42 11.60
CA VAL A 101 7.34 -0.78 11.03
C VAL A 101 6.58 -1.56 12.10
N ARG A 102 7.13 -1.71 13.32
CA ARG A 102 6.43 -2.37 14.45
C ARG A 102 5.25 -1.56 15.00
N ALA A 103 5.22 -0.25 14.75
CA ALA A 103 4.10 0.62 15.09
C ALA A 103 3.00 0.67 14.00
N ASP A 104 3.07 -0.21 13.00
CA ASP A 104 2.16 -0.29 11.84
C ASP A 104 2.12 0.99 10.97
N GLU A 105 3.18 1.83 11.05
CA GLU A 105 3.32 3.07 10.26
C GLU A 105 3.91 2.75 8.86
N TRP A 106 3.17 2.02 8.05
CA TRP A 106 3.68 1.50 6.78
C TRP A 106 3.46 2.46 5.62
N ASN A 107 4.56 2.82 4.97
CA ASN A 107 4.53 3.51 3.69
C ASN A 107 5.71 3.08 2.80
N ALA A 108 5.60 3.34 1.49
CA ALA A 108 6.61 2.91 0.53
C ALA A 108 7.99 3.54 0.80
N ASN A 109 8.04 4.81 1.21
CA ASN A 109 9.30 5.50 1.50
C ASN A 109 10.00 4.91 2.73
N LEU A 110 9.25 4.55 3.80
CA LEU A 110 9.81 3.91 4.99
C LEU A 110 10.51 2.59 4.62
N PHE A 111 9.85 1.72 3.86
CA PHE A 111 10.45 0.47 3.44
C PHE A 111 11.62 0.68 2.46
N TYR A 112 11.54 1.67 1.58
CA TYR A 112 12.64 2.03 0.70
C TYR A 112 13.88 2.48 1.48
N ASP A 113 13.72 3.38 2.47
CA ASP A 113 14.82 3.90 3.28
C ASP A 113 15.41 2.81 4.20
N LEU A 114 14.55 1.94 4.77
CA LEU A 114 14.98 0.76 5.52
C LEU A 114 15.77 -0.20 4.62
N GLY A 115 15.32 -0.43 3.39
CA GLY A 115 16.04 -1.21 2.38
C GLY A 115 17.42 -0.62 2.08
N ASN A 116 17.51 0.70 1.91
CA ASN A 116 18.78 1.40 1.73
C ASN A 116 19.73 1.23 2.93
N ALA A 117 19.22 1.31 4.15
CA ALA A 117 20.01 1.13 5.36
C ALA A 117 20.56 -0.29 5.47
N TYR A 118 19.76 -1.31 5.19
CA TYR A 118 20.22 -2.70 5.12
C TYR A 118 21.23 -2.93 3.97
N PHE A 119 21.04 -2.33 2.81
CA PHE A 119 21.99 -2.40 1.72
C PHE A 119 23.36 -1.83 2.12
N ARG A 120 23.39 -0.70 2.85
CA ARG A 120 24.64 -0.09 3.36
C ARG A 120 25.35 -0.96 4.38
N THR A 121 24.64 -1.77 5.14
CA THR A 121 25.20 -2.75 6.11
C THR A 121 25.53 -4.10 5.43
N ARG A 122 25.31 -4.26 4.13
CA ARG A 122 25.49 -5.48 3.35
C ARG A 122 24.57 -6.64 3.72
N ASP A 123 23.47 -6.35 4.39
CA ASP A 123 22.39 -7.31 4.59
C ASP A 123 21.45 -7.28 3.37
N PHE A 124 21.90 -7.89 2.28
CA PHE A 124 21.19 -7.84 1.01
C PHE A 124 19.84 -8.56 1.06
N GLY A 125 19.71 -9.62 1.87
CA GLY A 125 18.44 -10.32 2.03
C GLY A 125 17.33 -9.43 2.57
N ARG A 126 17.61 -8.71 3.64
CA ARG A 126 16.66 -7.75 4.22
C ARG A 126 16.51 -6.50 3.37
N ALA A 127 17.55 -6.05 2.67
CA ALA A 127 17.44 -4.94 1.72
C ALA A 127 16.43 -5.27 0.61
N ILE A 128 16.55 -6.44 -0.03
CA ILE A 128 15.65 -6.93 -1.08
C ILE A 128 14.23 -7.07 -0.54
N LEU A 129 14.05 -7.66 0.65
CA LEU A 129 12.75 -7.78 1.30
C LEU A 129 12.04 -6.41 1.43
N ASN A 130 12.77 -5.39 1.90
CA ASN A 130 12.18 -4.08 2.13
C ASN A 130 11.94 -3.31 0.83
N TYR A 131 12.77 -3.45 -0.19
CA TYR A 131 12.47 -2.91 -1.53
C TYR A 131 11.24 -3.57 -2.14
N GLU A 132 11.07 -4.89 -1.99
CA GLU A 132 9.85 -5.59 -2.44
C GLU A 132 8.60 -5.14 -1.66
N ARG A 133 8.71 -4.86 -0.36
CA ARG A 133 7.64 -4.27 0.46
C ARG A 133 7.28 -2.86 0.00
N ALA A 134 8.28 -2.03 -0.32
CA ALA A 134 8.06 -0.72 -0.89
C ALA A 134 7.29 -0.80 -2.22
N LEU A 135 7.69 -1.70 -3.11
CA LEU A 135 7.03 -1.92 -4.41
C LEU A 135 5.66 -2.59 -4.28
N ALA A 136 5.41 -3.34 -3.21
CA ALA A 136 4.07 -3.88 -2.92
C ALA A 136 3.07 -2.77 -2.55
N LEU A 137 3.54 -1.66 -1.93
CA LEU A 137 2.74 -0.49 -1.60
C LEU A 137 2.67 0.52 -2.75
N ASP A 138 3.78 0.77 -3.43
CA ASP A 138 3.86 1.63 -4.61
C ASP A 138 4.62 0.94 -5.74
N GLN A 139 3.88 0.34 -6.67
CA GLN A 139 4.43 -0.38 -7.83
C GLN A 139 5.22 0.50 -8.80
N HIS A 140 5.08 1.81 -8.72
CA HIS A 140 5.71 2.78 -9.62
C HIS A 140 6.86 3.54 -8.95
N HIS A 141 7.41 3.04 -7.84
CA HIS A 141 8.55 3.65 -7.15
C HIS A 141 9.85 3.37 -7.91
N PRO A 142 10.39 4.33 -8.69
CA PRO A 142 11.49 4.07 -9.61
C PRO A 142 12.80 3.78 -8.89
N GLU A 143 13.06 4.47 -7.76
CA GLU A 143 14.28 4.30 -6.98
C GLU A 143 14.31 2.93 -6.29
N ALA A 144 13.17 2.47 -5.75
CA ALA A 144 13.07 1.13 -5.16
C ALA A 144 13.31 0.05 -6.22
N THR A 145 12.78 0.21 -7.43
CA THR A 145 12.99 -0.72 -8.53
C THR A 145 14.47 -0.79 -8.93
N ALA A 146 15.14 0.36 -9.07
CA ALA A 146 16.55 0.41 -9.45
C ALA A 146 17.45 -0.21 -8.36
N ASN A 147 17.21 0.14 -7.07
CA ASN A 147 18.02 -0.37 -5.96
C ASN A 147 17.78 -1.86 -5.71
N LEU A 148 16.55 -2.35 -5.94
CA LEU A 148 16.23 -3.78 -5.90
C LEU A 148 17.08 -4.58 -6.89
N GLN A 149 17.21 -4.11 -8.13
CA GLN A 149 18.04 -4.78 -9.14
C GLN A 149 19.52 -4.80 -8.71
N ILE A 150 20.06 -3.68 -8.23
CA ILE A 150 21.44 -3.61 -7.74
C ILE A 150 21.63 -4.60 -6.56
N ALA A 151 20.71 -4.66 -5.61
CA ALA A 151 20.80 -5.55 -4.47
C ALA A 151 20.75 -7.04 -4.88
N ARG A 152 19.92 -7.38 -5.87
CA ARG A 152 19.84 -8.74 -6.44
C ARG A 152 21.14 -9.15 -7.14
N ASP A 153 21.70 -8.25 -7.93
CA ASP A 153 22.98 -8.49 -8.63
C ASP A 153 24.13 -8.72 -7.63
N GLU A 154 24.21 -7.91 -6.57
CA GLU A 154 25.25 -8.03 -5.54
C GLU A 154 25.11 -9.33 -4.74
N SER A 155 23.90 -9.76 -4.41
CA SER A 155 23.65 -10.99 -3.65
C SER A 155 23.57 -12.24 -4.51
N ARG A 156 23.50 -12.10 -5.85
CA ARG A 156 23.18 -13.18 -6.80
C ARG A 156 21.87 -13.88 -6.46
N ALA A 157 20.89 -13.11 -6.01
CA ALA A 157 19.60 -13.63 -5.61
C ALA A 157 18.88 -14.33 -6.77
N LEU A 158 18.25 -15.44 -6.47
CA LEU A 158 17.47 -16.19 -7.46
C LEU A 158 16.04 -15.67 -7.50
N GLU A 159 15.51 -15.42 -8.69
CA GLU A 159 14.14 -14.92 -8.88
C GLU A 159 13.20 -16.05 -9.30
N LEU A 160 11.96 -15.99 -8.81
CA LEU A 160 10.87 -16.84 -9.28
C LEU A 160 10.43 -16.38 -10.67
N GLN A 161 10.42 -17.31 -11.62
CA GLN A 161 9.93 -17.01 -12.96
C GLN A 161 8.40 -17.06 -13.00
N PRO A 162 7.73 -15.99 -13.46
CA PRO A 162 6.29 -16.00 -13.61
C PRO A 162 5.89 -17.00 -14.71
N THR A 163 4.81 -17.72 -14.48
CA THR A 163 4.23 -18.60 -15.50
C THR A 163 3.76 -17.79 -16.70
N ARG A 164 3.58 -18.43 -17.88
CA ARG A 164 3.08 -17.76 -19.08
C ARG A 164 1.75 -17.04 -18.81
N LEU A 165 0.85 -17.68 -18.06
CA LEU A 165 -0.43 -17.12 -17.70
C LEU A 165 -0.27 -15.88 -16.79
N GLU A 166 0.53 -15.96 -15.75
CA GLU A 166 0.83 -14.83 -14.87
C GLU A 166 1.38 -13.64 -15.65
N ARG A 167 2.29 -13.86 -16.59
CA ARG A 167 2.86 -12.81 -17.44
C ARG A 167 1.79 -12.11 -18.29
N TYR A 168 0.81 -12.85 -18.84
CA TYR A 168 -0.30 -12.24 -19.56
C TYR A 168 -1.23 -11.44 -18.65
N LEU A 169 -1.48 -11.91 -17.43
CA LEU A 169 -2.35 -11.22 -16.48
C LEU A 169 -1.70 -9.99 -15.85
N GLN A 170 -0.37 -9.88 -15.86
CA GLN A 170 0.37 -8.74 -15.30
C GLN A 170 0.26 -7.45 -16.14
N PHE A 171 -0.43 -7.46 -17.29
CA PHE A 171 -0.64 -6.22 -18.05
C PHE A 171 -1.50 -5.19 -17.31
N ALA A 172 -2.28 -5.61 -16.31
CA ALA A 172 -3.06 -4.75 -15.43
C ALA A 172 -2.82 -5.09 -13.96
N SER A 173 -2.94 -4.11 -13.08
CA SER A 173 -2.79 -4.30 -11.64
C SER A 173 -4.03 -4.98 -11.03
N ILE A 174 -3.88 -5.59 -9.85
CA ILE A 174 -5.00 -6.18 -9.08
C ILE A 174 -6.09 -5.12 -8.82
N ASN A 175 -5.70 -3.86 -8.55
CA ASN A 175 -6.65 -2.76 -8.34
C ASN A 175 -7.46 -2.46 -9.61
N GLN A 176 -6.83 -2.46 -10.78
CA GLN A 176 -7.53 -2.24 -12.06
C GLN A 176 -8.52 -3.38 -12.34
N TYR A 177 -8.14 -4.64 -12.11
CA TYR A 177 -9.05 -5.77 -12.20
C TYR A 177 -10.21 -5.67 -11.20
N SER A 178 -9.95 -5.23 -9.96
CA SER A 178 -10.99 -5.04 -8.93
C SER A 178 -12.00 -3.96 -9.31
N ILE A 179 -11.52 -2.83 -9.85
CA ILE A 179 -12.39 -1.75 -10.35
C ILE A 179 -13.21 -2.25 -11.53
N ALA A 180 -12.60 -2.93 -12.50
CA ALA A 180 -13.31 -3.49 -13.66
C ALA A 180 -14.37 -4.51 -13.24
N ALA A 181 -14.06 -5.40 -12.28
CA ALA A 181 -15.00 -6.36 -11.70
C ALA A 181 -16.19 -5.66 -11.05
N ALA A 182 -15.95 -4.62 -10.24
CA ALA A 182 -16.99 -3.87 -9.55
C ALA A 182 -17.93 -3.16 -10.55
N ILE A 183 -17.37 -2.48 -11.55
CA ILE A 183 -18.15 -1.80 -12.60
C ILE A 183 -18.98 -2.83 -13.38
N ALA A 184 -18.37 -3.91 -13.83
CA ALA A 184 -19.04 -4.96 -14.59
C ALA A 184 -20.15 -5.64 -13.78
N PHE A 185 -19.92 -5.89 -12.49
CA PHE A 185 -20.92 -6.44 -11.58
C PHE A 185 -22.15 -5.54 -11.47
N TRP A 186 -21.97 -4.25 -11.17
CA TRP A 186 -23.08 -3.32 -11.03
C TRP A 186 -23.84 -3.11 -12.33
N LEU A 187 -23.14 -2.99 -13.47
CA LEU A 187 -23.80 -2.91 -14.80
C LEU A 187 -24.62 -4.18 -15.11
N GLY A 188 -24.09 -5.35 -14.79
CA GLY A 188 -24.79 -6.62 -14.92
C GLY A 188 -26.07 -6.68 -14.07
N ILE A 189 -25.97 -6.31 -12.80
CA ILE A 189 -27.11 -6.28 -11.86
C ILE A 189 -28.18 -5.27 -12.32
N PHE A 190 -27.78 -4.02 -12.65
CA PHE A 190 -28.73 -3.03 -13.16
C PHE A 190 -29.40 -3.47 -14.46
N GLY A 191 -28.67 -4.14 -15.35
CA GLY A 191 -29.22 -4.73 -16.56
C GLY A 191 -30.27 -5.80 -16.26
N ILE A 192 -30.03 -6.69 -15.29
CA ILE A 192 -30.99 -7.72 -14.84
C ILE A 192 -32.22 -7.05 -14.22
N VAL A 193 -32.03 -6.07 -13.34
CA VAL A 193 -33.14 -5.34 -12.72
C VAL A 193 -34.00 -4.63 -13.81
N ALA A 194 -33.34 -3.97 -14.76
CA ALA A 194 -34.04 -3.36 -15.87
C ALA A 194 -34.86 -4.36 -16.70
N LEU A 195 -34.34 -5.59 -16.91
CA LEU A 195 -35.07 -6.66 -17.62
C LEU A 195 -36.29 -7.16 -16.82
N ILE A 196 -36.23 -7.19 -15.49
CA ILE A 196 -37.35 -7.59 -14.63
C ILE A 196 -38.50 -6.58 -14.74
N PHE A 197 -38.17 -5.28 -14.75
CA PHE A 197 -39.15 -4.18 -14.81
C PHE A 197 -39.53 -3.79 -16.22
N ALA A 198 -38.82 -4.23 -17.26
CA ALA A 198 -39.09 -3.90 -18.64
C ALA A 198 -40.36 -4.62 -19.12
N ARG A 199 -41.27 -3.84 -19.72
CA ARG A 199 -42.53 -4.36 -20.32
C ARG A 199 -42.28 -5.23 -21.58
N ARG A 200 -41.12 -5.05 -22.23
CA ARG A 200 -40.63 -5.87 -23.35
C ARG A 200 -39.22 -6.36 -23.05
N ARG A 201 -39.00 -7.63 -23.18
CA ARG A 201 -37.66 -8.24 -22.98
C ARG A 201 -36.81 -7.92 -24.22
N SER A 202 -35.76 -7.13 -24.03
CA SER A 202 -34.79 -6.83 -25.08
C SER A 202 -33.65 -7.88 -25.05
N ALA A 203 -33.50 -8.62 -26.16
CA ALA A 203 -32.41 -9.56 -26.32
C ALA A 203 -31.03 -8.89 -26.19
N ALA A 204 -30.89 -7.66 -26.68
CA ALA A 204 -29.67 -6.87 -26.55
C ALA A 204 -29.32 -6.56 -25.09
N LEU A 205 -30.32 -6.24 -24.25
CA LEU A 205 -30.09 -5.97 -22.82
C LEU A 205 -29.72 -7.26 -22.06
N MET A 206 -30.32 -8.41 -22.45
CA MET A 206 -29.95 -9.72 -21.89
C MET A 206 -28.51 -10.06 -22.25
N SER A 207 -28.10 -9.98 -23.49
CA SER A 207 -26.75 -10.29 -23.92
C SER A 207 -25.70 -9.36 -23.26
N LEU A 208 -26.02 -8.06 -23.13
CA LEU A 208 -25.14 -7.12 -22.44
C LEU A 208 -24.98 -7.47 -20.95
N SER A 209 -26.07 -7.83 -20.25
CA SER A 209 -26.00 -8.21 -18.83
C SER A 209 -25.17 -9.48 -18.63
N VAL A 210 -25.35 -10.48 -19.49
CA VAL A 210 -24.56 -11.72 -19.47
C VAL A 210 -23.08 -11.42 -19.74
N LEU A 211 -22.78 -10.57 -20.73
CA LEU A 211 -21.41 -10.16 -21.04
C LEU A 211 -20.74 -9.46 -19.83
N CYS A 212 -21.45 -8.53 -19.19
CA CYS A 212 -20.94 -7.86 -17.99
C CYS A 212 -20.62 -8.86 -16.85
N LEU A 213 -21.49 -9.84 -16.61
CA LEU A 213 -21.25 -10.88 -15.62
C LEU A 213 -20.06 -11.78 -15.96
N LEU A 214 -19.88 -12.11 -17.26
CA LEU A 214 -18.70 -12.85 -17.72
C LEU A 214 -17.41 -12.04 -17.52
N VAL A 215 -17.42 -10.74 -17.83
CA VAL A 215 -16.27 -9.86 -17.57
C VAL A 215 -15.98 -9.78 -16.07
N CYS A 216 -17.00 -9.70 -15.22
CA CYS A 216 -16.83 -9.74 -13.77
C CYS A 216 -16.17 -11.06 -13.32
N ALA A 217 -16.69 -12.20 -13.79
CA ALA A 217 -16.17 -13.52 -13.45
C ALA A 217 -14.71 -13.70 -13.90
N THR A 218 -14.35 -13.26 -15.11
CA THR A 218 -12.97 -13.33 -15.61
C THR A 218 -12.03 -12.40 -14.85
N ALA A 219 -12.49 -11.20 -14.46
CA ALA A 219 -11.70 -10.30 -13.63
C ALA A 219 -11.45 -10.85 -12.23
N VAL A 220 -12.46 -11.43 -11.58
CA VAL A 220 -12.31 -12.11 -10.27
C VAL A 220 -11.35 -13.30 -10.38
N TRP A 221 -11.44 -14.08 -11.44
CA TRP A 221 -10.52 -15.17 -11.70
C TRP A 221 -9.08 -14.68 -11.90
N ALA A 222 -8.89 -13.58 -12.64
CA ALA A 222 -7.58 -12.95 -12.81
C ALA A 222 -7.00 -12.47 -11.48
N ILE A 223 -7.81 -11.82 -10.63
CA ILE A 223 -7.41 -11.40 -9.28
C ILE A 223 -6.95 -12.61 -8.46
N HIS A 224 -7.75 -13.67 -8.43
CA HIS A 224 -7.40 -14.89 -7.69
C HIS A 224 -6.09 -15.52 -8.19
N THR A 225 -5.89 -15.55 -9.51
CA THR A 225 -4.67 -16.08 -10.13
C THR A 225 -3.45 -15.22 -9.78
N LEU A 226 -3.57 -13.89 -9.86
CA LEU A 226 -2.48 -12.97 -9.52
C LEU A 226 -2.17 -12.95 -8.01
N ASP A 227 -3.17 -13.08 -7.15
CA ASP A 227 -2.98 -13.15 -5.70
C ASP A 227 -2.25 -14.43 -5.29
N ASN A 228 -2.46 -15.53 -6.01
CA ASN A 228 -1.76 -16.79 -5.85
C ASN A 228 -0.55 -16.97 -6.78
N SER A 229 -0.11 -15.91 -7.46
CA SER A 229 1.03 -15.95 -8.38
C SER A 229 2.38 -16.04 -7.66
N SER A 230 3.46 -16.11 -8.43
CA SER A 230 4.83 -16.07 -7.91
C SER A 230 5.12 -14.79 -7.11
N LYS A 231 4.54 -13.65 -7.51
CA LYS A 231 4.63 -12.35 -6.81
C LYS A 231 3.37 -12.00 -6.01
N GLY A 232 2.55 -12.97 -5.66
CA GLY A 232 1.33 -12.82 -4.88
C GLY A 232 1.57 -12.78 -3.36
N ARG A 233 0.52 -13.07 -2.58
CA ARG A 233 0.59 -13.06 -1.10
C ARG A 233 1.60 -14.03 -0.50
N ALA A 234 1.84 -15.15 -1.19
CA ALA A 234 2.73 -16.20 -0.72
C ALA A 234 4.22 -15.93 -1.03
N LEU A 235 4.54 -14.79 -1.65
CA LEU A 235 5.93 -14.40 -1.90
C LEU A 235 6.65 -14.14 -0.59
N ALA A 236 7.80 -14.77 -0.43
CA ALA A 236 8.73 -14.53 0.67
C ALA A 236 10.16 -14.40 0.13
N ILE A 237 10.98 -13.67 0.87
CA ILE A 237 12.37 -13.44 0.54
C ILE A 237 13.23 -14.15 1.58
N VAL A 238 14.26 -14.84 1.12
CA VAL A 238 15.26 -15.47 1.97
C VAL A 238 16.13 -14.38 2.59
N THR A 239 16.04 -14.23 3.91
CA THR A 239 16.82 -13.24 4.69
C THR A 239 18.07 -13.82 5.29
N GLY A 240 18.12 -15.15 5.47
CA GLY A 240 19.30 -15.85 5.97
C GLY A 240 20.43 -15.96 4.95
N ASN A 241 21.67 -16.06 5.43
CA ASN A 241 22.81 -16.35 4.60
C ASN A 241 22.98 -17.87 4.43
N ASP A 242 23.38 -18.32 3.24
CA ASP A 242 23.68 -19.73 2.93
C ASP A 242 22.54 -20.72 3.27
N VAL A 243 21.30 -20.31 3.00
CA VAL A 243 20.13 -21.12 3.28
C VAL A 243 20.05 -22.29 2.30
N GLN A 244 19.83 -23.48 2.85
CA GLN A 244 19.63 -24.72 2.06
C GLN A 244 18.17 -25.10 2.08
N ALA A 245 17.53 -25.19 0.91
CA ALA A 245 16.25 -25.84 0.77
C ALA A 245 16.46 -27.36 0.81
N ARG A 246 15.64 -28.08 1.60
CA ARG A 246 15.83 -29.49 1.91
C ARG A 246 14.66 -30.35 1.46
N LEU A 247 14.89 -31.64 1.26
CA LEU A 247 13.84 -32.60 0.88
C LEU A 247 12.88 -32.92 2.04
N ALA A 248 13.29 -32.75 3.29
CA ALA A 248 12.49 -33.06 4.48
C ALA A 248 12.72 -32.02 5.59
N THR A 249 11.85 -32.03 6.59
CA THR A 249 11.87 -31.13 7.76
C THR A 249 12.93 -31.56 8.79
N ALA A 250 14.18 -31.71 8.36
CA ALA A 250 15.29 -32.07 9.20
C ALA A 250 16.58 -31.42 8.69
N ASP A 251 17.44 -30.99 9.61
CA ASP A 251 18.72 -30.33 9.26
C ASP A 251 19.72 -31.30 8.59
N THR A 252 19.53 -32.59 8.77
CA THR A 252 20.35 -33.64 8.14
C THR A 252 19.82 -34.09 6.79
N ALA A 253 18.63 -33.60 6.36
CA ALA A 253 18.05 -33.98 5.09
C ALA A 253 18.87 -33.42 3.91
N ASN A 254 18.86 -34.16 2.80
CA ASN A 254 19.58 -33.75 1.59
C ASN A 254 19.09 -32.38 1.10
N SER A 255 20.06 -31.56 0.68
CA SER A 255 19.80 -30.26 0.06
C SER A 255 19.25 -30.44 -1.35
N VAL A 256 18.24 -29.63 -1.70
CA VAL A 256 17.65 -29.52 -3.04
C VAL A 256 18.31 -28.39 -3.81
N LEU A 257 18.46 -27.25 -3.13
CA LEU A 257 18.97 -26.03 -3.73
C LEU A 257 19.59 -25.13 -2.63
N ALA A 258 20.74 -24.56 -2.92
CA ALA A 258 21.30 -23.47 -2.12
C ALA A 258 20.66 -22.15 -2.54
N LEU A 259 20.17 -21.38 -1.59
CA LEU A 259 19.49 -20.13 -1.79
C LEU A 259 20.33 -18.98 -1.24
N PRO A 260 20.91 -18.15 -2.10
CA PRO A 260 21.54 -16.90 -1.68
C PRO A 260 20.55 -15.99 -0.95
N ALA A 261 21.06 -15.13 -0.08
CA ALA A 261 20.24 -14.11 0.58
C ALA A 261 19.52 -13.24 -0.47
N GLY A 262 18.25 -12.94 -0.24
CA GLY A 262 17.42 -12.20 -1.19
C GLY A 262 16.70 -13.05 -2.23
N SER A 263 16.93 -14.37 -2.27
CA SER A 263 16.22 -15.23 -3.22
C SER A 263 14.72 -15.25 -2.95
N GLU A 264 13.94 -15.20 -4.03
CA GLU A 264 12.50 -15.29 -4.00
C GLU A 264 12.04 -16.73 -3.82
N ILE A 265 11.07 -16.95 -2.94
CA ILE A 265 10.40 -18.22 -2.75
C ILE A 265 8.90 -18.01 -2.62
N LYS A 266 8.09 -19.01 -2.99
CA LYS A 266 6.65 -18.98 -2.78
C LYS A 266 6.28 -20.00 -1.72
N ILE A 267 5.73 -19.54 -0.60
CA ILE A 267 5.28 -20.40 0.49
C ILE A 267 4.05 -21.18 0.02
N LEU A 268 4.10 -22.49 0.13
CA LEU A 268 2.99 -23.40 -0.20
C LEU A 268 2.28 -23.89 1.06
N SER A 269 3.04 -24.22 2.11
CA SER A 269 2.51 -24.63 3.41
C SER A 269 3.57 -24.45 4.50
N THR A 270 3.13 -24.41 5.76
CA THR A 270 4.00 -24.33 6.94
C THR A 270 3.75 -25.54 7.86
N ARG A 271 4.80 -26.06 8.48
CA ARG A 271 4.73 -27.17 9.41
C ARG A 271 5.73 -26.96 10.55
N GLY A 272 5.25 -26.48 11.69
CA GLY A 272 6.12 -26.09 12.81
C GLY A 272 7.11 -25.02 12.37
N ASP A 273 8.39 -25.23 12.62
CA ASP A 273 9.47 -24.30 12.29
C ASP A 273 9.94 -24.38 10.82
N TRP A 274 9.21 -25.12 9.98
CA TRP A 274 9.54 -25.33 8.58
C TRP A 274 8.45 -24.82 7.66
N MET A 275 8.84 -24.22 6.55
CA MET A 275 7.97 -23.85 5.45
C MET A 275 8.31 -24.68 4.21
N TYR A 276 7.29 -25.21 3.56
CA TYR A 276 7.41 -25.85 2.25
C TYR A 276 7.21 -24.79 1.18
N ALA A 277 8.19 -24.60 0.34
CA ALA A 277 8.18 -23.54 -0.65
C ALA A 277 8.46 -24.04 -2.07
N ALA A 278 7.84 -23.37 -3.04
CA ALA A 278 8.27 -23.43 -4.42
C ALA A 278 9.50 -22.51 -4.58
N LEU A 279 10.52 -23.06 -5.24
CA LEU A 279 11.83 -22.46 -5.42
C LEU A 279 11.99 -22.03 -6.88
N PRO A 280 12.99 -21.22 -7.20
CA PRO A 280 13.42 -21.00 -8.58
C PRO A 280 13.66 -22.35 -9.33
N ASN A 281 13.49 -22.34 -10.65
CA ASN A 281 13.61 -23.54 -11.52
C ASN A 281 12.58 -24.65 -11.25
N GLU A 282 11.36 -24.25 -10.79
CA GLU A 282 10.25 -25.19 -10.55
C GLU A 282 10.52 -26.25 -9.47
N LEU A 283 11.61 -26.12 -8.75
CA LEU A 283 11.94 -26.99 -7.62
C LEU A 283 11.04 -26.69 -6.41
N ARG A 284 11.02 -27.62 -5.45
CA ARG A 284 10.32 -27.45 -4.17
C ARG A 284 11.19 -28.00 -3.04
N GLY A 285 11.09 -27.38 -1.88
CA GLY A 285 11.86 -27.80 -0.72
C GLY A 285 11.38 -27.20 0.58
N TRP A 286 11.90 -27.71 1.67
CA TRP A 286 11.66 -27.25 3.02
C TRP A 286 12.76 -26.26 3.43
N ILE A 287 12.34 -25.15 4.02
CA ILE A 287 13.24 -24.10 4.54
C ILE A 287 12.79 -23.79 5.96
N GLN A 288 13.73 -23.51 6.85
CA GLN A 288 13.37 -23.06 8.20
C GLN A 288 12.73 -21.68 8.16
N THR A 289 11.63 -21.50 8.90
CA THR A 289 10.82 -20.28 8.93
C THR A 289 11.62 -19.02 9.29
N LYS A 290 12.61 -19.17 10.17
CA LYS A 290 13.48 -18.06 10.60
C LYS A 290 14.37 -17.48 9.47
N ASN A 291 14.53 -18.19 8.36
CA ASN A 291 15.44 -17.85 7.29
C ASN A 291 14.76 -17.13 6.11
N ALA A 292 13.44 -16.95 6.16
CA ALA A 292 12.70 -16.23 5.13
C ALA A 292 11.51 -15.49 5.71
N GLU A 293 11.21 -14.33 5.14
CA GLU A 293 10.10 -13.46 5.56
C GLU A 293 9.17 -13.16 4.40
N GLN A 294 7.88 -13.06 4.67
CA GLN A 294 6.88 -12.66 3.68
C GLN A 294 7.03 -11.19 3.31
N VAL A 295 6.80 -10.89 2.03
CA VAL A 295 6.79 -9.52 1.52
C VAL A 295 5.54 -8.78 1.98
N ARG A 296 4.37 -9.40 1.88
CA ARG A 296 3.11 -8.80 2.35
C ARG A 296 2.88 -9.13 3.82
N LEU A 297 2.79 -8.09 4.61
CA LEU A 297 2.52 -8.11 6.04
C LEU A 297 1.03 -8.26 6.32
#